data_e85657044189577775dee7955f3a523a
#
_entry.id   e85657044189577775dee7955f3a523a
#
_cell.length_a   1.000
_cell.length_b   1.000
_cell.length_c   1.000
_cell.angle_alpha   90.00
_cell.angle_beta   90.00
_cell.angle_gamma   90.00
#
_symmetry.space_group_name_H-M   'P 1'
#
loop_
_entity.id
_entity.type
_entity.pdbx_description
1 polymer ?
#
loop_
_entity_poly.entity_id
_entity_poly.type
_entity_poly.pdbx_seq_one_letter_code
_entity_poly.pdbx_strand_id
1 'polypeptide(L)'
;MRALPLLALAVFTLVASPAWAILQGSTSRDPNGLRRSVVSIENSLGELCSGVIVGPDLVLTAAHCVIDRAAYRVTALTRAFRPQRFNVAALAIHPTFVAGTTPRTQPGIDLAVVKLDRPLGSDFLALNPTQAGRIDVGDGVTIAGYGVLSERARGTARTLRQTNLVSLGPIEVANRVLIVADRNRLAETSGAGACRGDSGGPILAATQSGYQLYGITSWSSGALRSPRPTACGGLTAVTPVVEHLRWIVGSMQSLNAAWAGN
;
A
#
# COMPACT_ATOMS: atom_id res chain seq x y z
N MET A 1 -70.39 7.55 -17.42
CA MET A 1 -68.97 7.72 -17.81
C MET A 1 -68.11 7.55 -16.56
N ARG A 2 -67.40 6.42 -16.44
CA ARG A 2 -66.53 6.11 -15.27
C ARG A 2 -65.12 6.39 -15.65
N ALA A 3 -64.45 7.33 -14.96
CA ALA A 3 -63.06 7.64 -15.14
C ALA A 3 -62.19 6.59 -14.43
N LEU A 4 -61.27 5.94 -15.17
CA LEU A 4 -60.21 5.08 -14.59
C LEU A 4 -59.08 5.95 -14.05
N PRO A 5 -58.52 5.68 -12.85
CA PRO A 5 -57.35 6.37 -12.40
C PRO A 5 -56.09 5.73 -13.06
N LEU A 6 -55.24 6.56 -13.67
CA LEU A 6 -53.93 6.22 -14.14
C LEU A 6 -52.99 6.01 -12.94
N LEU A 7 -52.59 4.75 -12.73
CA LEU A 7 -51.57 4.40 -11.74
C LEU A 7 -50.18 4.74 -12.29
N ALA A 8 -49.55 5.80 -11.81
CA ALA A 8 -48.16 6.15 -12.17
C ALA A 8 -47.20 5.18 -11.47
N LEU A 9 -46.58 4.29 -12.22
CA LEU A 9 -45.52 3.38 -11.78
C LEU A 9 -44.23 4.16 -11.60
N ALA A 10 -43.86 4.52 -10.38
CA ALA A 10 -42.58 5.13 -10.06
C ALA A 10 -41.47 4.06 -10.18
N VAL A 11 -40.66 4.12 -11.23
CA VAL A 11 -39.46 3.29 -11.39
C VAL A 11 -38.38 3.86 -10.49
N PHE A 12 -38.16 3.22 -9.33
CA PHE A 12 -36.99 3.47 -8.49
C PHE A 12 -35.76 2.86 -9.17
N THR A 13 -34.94 3.66 -9.84
CA THR A 13 -33.62 3.26 -10.28
C THR A 13 -32.74 3.14 -9.04
N LEU A 14 -32.45 1.91 -8.62
CA LEU A 14 -31.38 1.62 -7.66
C LEU A 14 -30.05 2.05 -8.29
N VAL A 15 -29.54 3.20 -7.90
CA VAL A 15 -28.17 3.62 -8.19
C VAL A 15 -27.29 2.75 -7.31
N ALA A 16 -26.71 1.68 -7.87
CA ALA A 16 -25.70 0.87 -7.22
C ALA A 16 -24.48 1.77 -6.96
N SER A 17 -24.26 2.16 -5.71
CA SER A 17 -23.05 2.86 -5.32
C SER A 17 -21.85 1.96 -5.61
N PRO A 18 -20.80 2.44 -6.29
CA PRO A 18 -19.62 1.63 -6.56
C PRO A 18 -18.97 1.19 -5.24
N ALA A 19 -18.73 -0.11 -5.12
CA ALA A 19 -17.99 -0.68 -4.01
C ALA A 19 -16.53 -0.22 -4.08
N TRP A 20 -16.02 0.37 -3.01
CA TRP A 20 -14.71 1.02 -2.90
C TRP A 20 -13.72 0.13 -2.14
N ALA A 21 -12.49 0.00 -2.60
CA ALA A 21 -11.40 -0.78 -2.00
C ALA A 21 -10.11 0.03 -1.85
N ILE A 22 -9.24 -0.40 -1.08
CA ILE A 22 -8.76 0.21 0.17
C ILE A 22 -10.06 0.61 0.86
N LEU A 23 -10.35 0.26 2.06
CA LEU A 23 -11.71 0.52 2.57
C LEU A 23 -12.09 1.99 2.25
N GLN A 24 -13.18 2.21 1.51
CA GLN A 24 -13.62 3.50 0.94
C GLN A 24 -12.63 4.19 -0.03
N GLY A 25 -11.65 3.48 -0.61
CA GLY A 25 -10.77 4.01 -1.65
C GLY A 25 -11.31 3.79 -3.07
N SER A 26 -10.78 4.50 -4.06
CA SER A 26 -11.12 4.35 -5.49
C SER A 26 -10.18 3.40 -6.21
N THR A 27 -10.69 2.65 -7.20
CA THR A 27 -9.83 1.92 -8.13
C THR A 27 -8.98 2.92 -8.92
N SER A 28 -7.67 2.73 -8.92
CA SER A 28 -6.75 3.53 -9.73
C SER A 28 -6.82 3.05 -11.18
N ARG A 29 -7.47 3.83 -12.04
CA ARG A 29 -7.66 3.50 -13.46
C ARG A 29 -6.87 4.39 -14.41
N ASP A 30 -6.10 5.36 -13.88
CA ASP A 30 -5.24 6.21 -14.70
C ASP A 30 -4.02 5.40 -15.21
N PRO A 31 -3.88 5.20 -16.54
CA PRO A 31 -2.74 4.48 -17.11
C PRO A 31 -1.40 5.17 -16.84
N ASN A 32 -1.38 6.47 -16.60
CA ASN A 32 -0.20 7.27 -16.30
C ASN A 32 -0.04 7.56 -14.79
N GLY A 33 -0.98 7.07 -13.98
CA GLY A 33 -1.01 7.26 -12.53
C GLY A 33 -0.22 6.19 -11.75
N LEU A 34 -0.74 5.85 -10.58
CA LEU A 34 -0.07 5.01 -9.57
C LEU A 34 0.31 3.61 -10.03
N ARG A 35 -0.37 3.02 -11.05
CA ARG A 35 0.02 1.71 -11.61
C ARG A 35 1.48 1.69 -12.08
N ARG A 36 2.04 2.85 -12.45
CA ARG A 36 3.43 2.94 -12.92
C ARG A 36 4.45 2.71 -11.81
N SER A 37 4.06 2.94 -10.57
CA SER A 37 4.97 2.94 -9.42
C SER A 37 4.61 1.94 -8.32
N VAL A 38 3.38 1.38 -8.32
CA VAL A 38 2.90 0.48 -7.26
C VAL A 38 2.75 -0.93 -7.80
N VAL A 39 3.25 -1.90 -7.06
CA VAL A 39 3.25 -3.33 -7.41
C VAL A 39 2.59 -4.16 -6.32
N SER A 40 2.12 -5.36 -6.66
CA SER A 40 1.79 -6.39 -5.67
C SER A 40 2.96 -7.37 -5.50
N ILE A 41 3.10 -7.89 -4.29
CA ILE A 41 4.09 -8.91 -3.92
C ILE A 41 3.32 -10.09 -3.36
N GLU A 42 3.52 -11.28 -3.93
CA GLU A 42 2.90 -12.52 -3.46
C GLU A 42 3.99 -13.54 -3.15
N ASN A 43 3.82 -14.28 -2.05
CA ASN A 43 4.66 -15.42 -1.76
C ASN A 43 3.99 -16.74 -2.22
N SER A 44 4.77 -17.81 -2.25
CA SER A 44 4.29 -19.15 -2.61
C SER A 44 3.27 -19.75 -1.63
N LEU A 45 3.07 -19.13 -0.46
CA LEU A 45 2.08 -19.50 0.55
C LEU A 45 0.72 -18.80 0.32
N GLY A 46 0.64 -17.89 -0.67
CA GLY A 46 -0.57 -17.16 -1.04
C GLY A 46 -0.79 -15.87 -0.27
N GLU A 47 0.20 -15.40 0.48
CA GLU A 47 0.13 -14.12 1.16
C GLU A 47 0.39 -12.98 0.17
N LEU A 48 -0.37 -11.90 0.32
CA LEU A 48 -0.33 -10.72 -0.54
C LEU A 48 0.11 -9.51 0.23
N CYS A 49 1.05 -8.78 -0.34
CA CYS A 49 1.47 -7.45 0.04
C CYS A 49 1.48 -6.50 -1.17
N SER A 50 1.78 -5.25 -0.90
CA SER A 50 2.04 -4.21 -1.88
C SER A 50 3.49 -3.75 -1.81
N GLY A 51 3.94 -3.00 -2.80
CA GLY A 51 5.28 -2.42 -2.83
C GLY A 51 5.33 -1.20 -3.75
N VAL A 52 6.41 -0.46 -3.68
CA VAL A 52 6.67 0.72 -4.53
C VAL A 52 7.97 0.57 -5.29
N ILE A 53 7.95 0.88 -6.59
CA ILE A 53 9.13 0.86 -7.45
C ILE A 53 10.04 2.04 -7.07
N VAL A 54 11.30 1.74 -6.72
CA VAL A 54 12.31 2.74 -6.33
C VAL A 54 13.54 2.73 -7.25
N GLY A 55 13.59 1.82 -8.20
CA GLY A 55 14.64 1.72 -9.21
C GLY A 55 14.19 0.89 -10.41
N PRO A 56 15.01 0.75 -11.45
CA PRO A 56 14.64 0.02 -12.66
C PRO A 56 14.19 -1.44 -12.39
N ASP A 57 14.73 -2.06 -11.35
CA ASP A 57 14.49 -3.44 -10.93
C ASP A 57 14.47 -3.56 -9.39
N LEU A 58 14.18 -2.46 -8.70
CA LEU A 58 14.15 -2.38 -7.25
C LEU A 58 12.77 -1.96 -6.75
N VAL A 59 12.28 -2.68 -5.76
CA VAL A 59 11.01 -2.40 -5.07
C VAL A 59 11.26 -2.23 -3.58
N LEU A 60 10.71 -1.19 -2.98
CA LEU A 60 10.68 -0.98 -1.53
C LEU A 60 9.34 -1.50 -0.99
N THR A 61 9.38 -2.22 0.13
CA THR A 61 8.21 -2.81 0.79
C THR A 61 8.43 -2.94 2.28
N ALA A 62 7.48 -3.52 3.02
CA ALA A 62 7.63 -3.88 4.42
C ALA A 62 8.43 -5.19 4.58
N ALA A 63 9.26 -5.29 5.62
CA ALA A 63 10.08 -6.48 5.87
C ALA A 63 9.23 -7.72 6.13
N HIS A 64 8.13 -7.59 6.89
CA HIS A 64 7.24 -8.72 7.17
C HIS A 64 6.61 -9.33 5.91
N CYS A 65 6.59 -8.60 4.79
CA CYS A 65 6.08 -9.09 3.52
C CYS A 65 7.00 -10.10 2.82
N VAL A 66 8.30 -10.12 3.18
CA VAL A 66 9.34 -10.88 2.47
C VAL A 66 10.30 -11.63 3.38
N ILE A 67 9.95 -11.78 4.67
CA ILE A 67 10.81 -12.44 5.67
C ILE A 67 10.73 -13.97 5.62
N ASP A 68 9.66 -14.55 5.09
CA ASP A 68 9.45 -15.98 5.10
C ASP A 68 10.38 -16.71 4.12
N ARG A 69 10.66 -17.98 4.40
CA ARG A 69 11.37 -18.86 3.47
C ARG A 69 10.43 -19.34 2.36
N ALA A 70 10.06 -18.43 1.48
CA ALA A 70 9.13 -18.65 0.39
C ALA A 70 9.66 -18.07 -0.92
N ALA A 71 9.18 -18.54 -2.04
CA ALA A 71 9.41 -17.86 -3.32
C ALA A 71 8.47 -16.66 -3.44
N TYR A 72 9.02 -15.53 -3.84
CA TYR A 72 8.26 -14.29 -4.01
C TYR A 72 8.12 -13.91 -5.47
N ARG A 73 6.98 -13.36 -5.81
CA ARG A 73 6.66 -12.83 -7.15
C ARG A 73 6.11 -11.42 -7.05
N VAL A 74 6.70 -10.53 -7.81
CA VAL A 74 6.22 -9.16 -7.97
C VAL A 74 5.37 -9.07 -9.23
N THR A 75 4.19 -8.45 -9.13
CA THR A 75 3.31 -8.19 -10.26
C THR A 75 3.10 -6.69 -10.42
N ALA A 76 3.48 -6.17 -11.58
CA ALA A 76 3.22 -4.81 -12.01
C ALA A 76 2.13 -4.77 -13.08
N LEU A 77 1.37 -3.69 -13.19
CA LEU A 77 0.32 -3.53 -14.19
C LEU A 77 0.83 -2.71 -15.37
N THR A 78 0.78 -3.27 -16.57
CA THR A 78 1.09 -2.57 -17.81
C THR A 78 0.10 -1.42 -18.05
N ARG A 79 0.35 -0.56 -19.05
CA ARG A 79 -0.55 0.54 -19.44
C ARG A 79 -1.98 0.08 -19.75
N ALA A 80 -2.14 -1.16 -20.22
CA ALA A 80 -3.44 -1.79 -20.46
C ALA A 80 -4.00 -2.52 -19.22
N PHE A 81 -3.43 -2.28 -18.02
CA PHE A 81 -3.78 -2.95 -16.76
C PHE A 81 -3.66 -4.49 -16.82
N ARG A 82 -2.81 -5.00 -17.70
CA ARG A 82 -2.47 -6.44 -17.74
C ARG A 82 -1.33 -6.74 -16.76
N PRO A 83 -1.40 -7.85 -16.01
CA PRO A 83 -0.34 -8.22 -15.07
C PRO A 83 0.93 -8.64 -15.81
N GLN A 84 2.05 -8.05 -15.43
CA GLN A 84 3.40 -8.46 -15.79
C GLN A 84 4.12 -8.94 -14.53
N ARG A 85 4.67 -10.15 -14.57
CA ARG A 85 5.25 -10.83 -13.40
C ARG A 85 6.75 -10.86 -13.47
N PHE A 86 7.39 -10.69 -12.30
CA PHE A 86 8.84 -10.68 -12.08
C PHE A 86 9.14 -11.60 -10.90
N ASN A 87 10.23 -12.37 -10.98
CA ASN A 87 10.70 -13.14 -9.83
C ASN A 87 11.58 -12.24 -8.96
N VAL A 88 11.65 -12.57 -7.68
CA VAL A 88 12.57 -11.92 -6.75
C VAL A 88 13.91 -12.65 -6.81
N ALA A 89 14.96 -11.90 -7.11
CA ALA A 89 16.32 -12.42 -7.24
C ALA A 89 17.12 -12.27 -5.94
N ALA A 90 16.92 -11.17 -5.20
CA ALA A 90 17.57 -10.92 -3.93
C ALA A 90 16.73 -10.00 -3.04
N LEU A 91 17.03 -10.02 -1.74
CA LEU A 91 16.35 -9.25 -0.70
C LEU A 91 17.38 -8.57 0.21
N ALA A 92 17.09 -7.34 0.63
CA ALA A 92 17.74 -6.69 1.76
C ALA A 92 16.65 -6.35 2.79
N ILE A 93 16.70 -6.98 3.95
CA ILE A 93 15.78 -6.74 5.07
C ILE A 93 16.49 -5.82 6.06
N HIS A 94 15.77 -4.86 6.64
CA HIS A 94 16.36 -3.95 7.62
C HIS A 94 16.97 -4.74 8.80
N PRO A 95 18.25 -4.49 9.20
CA PRO A 95 18.96 -5.36 10.12
C PRO A 95 18.37 -5.39 11.53
N THR A 96 17.56 -4.41 11.91
CA THR A 96 16.88 -4.39 13.21
C THR A 96 15.53 -5.11 13.19
N PHE A 97 15.05 -5.56 12.01
CA PHE A 97 13.78 -6.30 11.94
C PHE A 97 13.88 -7.62 12.67
N VAL A 98 12.92 -7.91 13.55
CA VAL A 98 12.89 -9.15 14.37
C VAL A 98 11.85 -10.10 13.80
N ALA A 99 12.29 -11.22 13.24
CA ALA A 99 11.41 -12.27 12.72
C ALA A 99 10.55 -12.89 13.84
N GLY A 100 9.35 -13.35 13.48
CA GLY A 100 8.42 -13.98 14.41
C GLY A 100 7.58 -13.00 15.23
N THR A 101 7.78 -11.70 15.07
CA THR A 101 6.90 -10.66 15.64
C THR A 101 5.80 -10.28 14.66
N THR A 102 4.70 -9.74 15.17
CA THR A 102 3.70 -9.09 14.31
C THR A 102 4.15 -7.66 13.99
N PRO A 103 3.67 -7.03 12.90
CA PRO A 103 4.03 -5.64 12.59
C PRO A 103 3.72 -4.64 13.72
N ARG A 104 2.74 -4.93 14.58
CA ARG A 104 2.41 -4.12 15.76
C ARG A 104 3.35 -4.31 16.94
N THR A 105 3.92 -5.49 17.09
CA THR A 105 4.84 -5.85 18.19
C THR A 105 6.28 -5.83 17.74
N GLN A 106 6.55 -5.41 16.52
CA GLN A 106 7.87 -5.31 15.91
C GLN A 106 8.69 -4.18 16.56
N PRO A 107 9.78 -4.48 17.28
CA PRO A 107 10.63 -3.45 17.88
C PRO A 107 11.59 -2.82 16.88
N GLY A 108 11.87 -3.49 15.77
CA GLY A 108 12.76 -3.01 14.71
C GLY A 108 12.03 -2.33 13.57
N ILE A 109 12.76 -1.99 12.54
CA ILE A 109 12.26 -1.24 11.38
C ILE A 109 11.68 -2.20 10.35
N ASP A 110 10.42 -2.03 10.01
CA ASP A 110 9.68 -2.86 9.07
C ASP A 110 9.86 -2.39 7.62
N LEU A 111 11.08 -2.55 7.09
CA LEU A 111 11.45 -2.19 5.71
C LEU A 111 12.27 -3.29 5.05
N ALA A 112 12.04 -3.49 3.75
CA ALA A 112 12.85 -4.34 2.87
C ALA A 112 12.97 -3.75 1.47
N VAL A 113 14.15 -3.96 0.84
CA VAL A 113 14.38 -3.70 -0.58
C VAL A 113 14.43 -5.04 -1.31
N VAL A 114 13.67 -5.14 -2.39
CA VAL A 114 13.54 -6.32 -3.24
C VAL A 114 14.22 -6.05 -4.57
N LYS A 115 15.12 -6.95 -5.00
CA LYS A 115 15.73 -6.97 -6.33
C LYS A 115 14.96 -7.92 -7.23
N LEU A 116 14.55 -7.45 -8.40
CA LEU A 116 13.89 -8.27 -9.41
C LEU A 116 14.89 -8.98 -10.31
N ASP A 117 14.46 -10.07 -10.94
CA ASP A 117 15.26 -10.87 -11.89
C ASP A 117 15.58 -10.13 -13.20
N ARG A 118 14.88 -9.05 -13.49
CA ARG A 118 15.10 -8.18 -14.66
C ARG A 118 14.46 -6.81 -14.47
N PRO A 119 14.88 -5.80 -15.27
CA PRO A 119 14.24 -4.49 -15.25
C PRO A 119 12.77 -4.51 -15.62
N LEU A 120 11.99 -3.63 -14.99
CA LEU A 120 10.56 -3.45 -15.22
C LEU A 120 10.26 -2.87 -16.61
N GLY A 121 11.14 -2.02 -17.15
CA GLY A 121 10.96 -1.35 -18.43
C GLY A 121 10.44 0.09 -18.31
N SER A 122 10.38 0.80 -19.44
CA SER A 122 10.08 2.23 -19.51
C SER A 122 8.63 2.61 -19.22
N ASP A 123 7.72 1.62 -19.19
CA ASP A 123 6.30 1.86 -18.83
C ASP A 123 6.12 2.15 -17.32
N PHE A 124 7.14 1.85 -16.52
CA PHE A 124 7.13 2.02 -15.07
C PHE A 124 7.95 3.22 -14.62
N LEU A 125 7.58 3.78 -13.48
CA LEU A 125 8.19 4.97 -12.91
C LEU A 125 8.68 4.68 -11.49
N ALA A 126 10.00 4.76 -11.31
CA ALA A 126 10.58 4.70 -9.98
C ALA A 126 10.35 6.01 -9.23
N LEU A 127 9.88 5.92 -7.99
CA LEU A 127 9.80 7.04 -7.06
C LEU A 127 11.11 7.11 -6.27
N ASN A 128 11.85 8.20 -6.44
CA ASN A 128 13.14 8.35 -5.79
C ASN A 128 13.00 8.56 -4.28
N PRO A 129 13.46 7.64 -3.42
CA PRO A 129 13.34 7.79 -1.97
C PRO A 129 14.14 8.96 -1.40
N THR A 130 15.20 9.44 -2.10
CA THR A 130 15.99 10.58 -1.62
C THR A 130 15.24 11.91 -1.69
N GLN A 131 14.11 11.94 -2.37
CA GLN A 131 13.20 13.10 -2.41
C GLN A 131 12.15 13.06 -1.31
N ALA A 132 12.13 12.01 -0.48
CA ALA A 132 11.16 11.89 0.60
C ALA A 132 11.22 13.08 1.56
N GLY A 133 10.05 13.67 1.81
CA GLY A 133 9.87 14.72 2.80
C GLY A 133 9.39 14.17 4.14
N ARG A 134 9.23 15.05 5.12
CA ARG A 134 8.55 14.75 6.37
C ARG A 134 7.05 14.91 6.19
N ILE A 135 6.30 14.19 7.00
CA ILE A 135 4.85 14.31 7.09
C ILE A 135 4.54 14.85 8.48
N ASP A 136 3.95 16.03 8.53
CA ASP A 136 3.53 16.66 9.78
C ASP A 136 2.07 16.29 10.13
N VAL A 137 1.67 16.57 11.37
CA VAL A 137 0.27 16.37 11.79
C VAL A 137 -0.65 17.27 10.96
N GLY A 138 -1.72 16.67 10.43
CA GLY A 138 -2.69 17.36 9.59
C GLY A 138 -2.41 17.30 8.09
N ASP A 139 -1.22 16.86 7.67
CA ASP A 139 -0.88 16.70 6.26
C ASP A 139 -1.75 15.65 5.58
N GLY A 140 -2.20 15.98 4.38
CA GLY A 140 -2.90 15.05 3.51
C GLY A 140 -1.92 14.11 2.79
N VAL A 141 -2.19 12.82 2.83
CA VAL A 141 -1.40 11.80 2.13
C VAL A 141 -2.29 10.88 1.31
N THR A 142 -1.74 10.31 0.25
CA THR A 142 -2.38 9.26 -0.55
C THR A 142 -1.76 7.92 -0.20
N ILE A 143 -2.56 6.93 0.14
CA ILE A 143 -2.11 5.54 0.20
C ILE A 143 -2.54 4.77 -1.04
N ALA A 144 -1.73 3.78 -1.45
CA ALA A 144 -2.06 2.91 -2.58
C ALA A 144 -1.63 1.47 -2.31
N GLY A 145 -2.44 0.51 -2.80
CA GLY A 145 -2.15 -0.90 -2.60
C GLY A 145 -3.09 -1.84 -3.35
N TYR A 146 -2.85 -3.14 -3.16
CA TYR A 146 -3.57 -4.25 -3.79
C TYR A 146 -4.36 -5.09 -2.79
N GLY A 147 -4.53 -4.60 -1.58
CA GLY A 147 -5.21 -5.29 -0.50
C GLY A 147 -6.70 -5.53 -0.75
N VAL A 148 -7.37 -6.15 0.22
CA VAL A 148 -8.81 -6.43 0.17
C VAL A 148 -9.63 -5.23 0.63
N LEU A 149 -10.89 -5.17 0.19
CA LEU A 149 -11.87 -4.16 0.62
C LEU A 149 -12.30 -4.30 2.09
N SER A 150 -12.32 -5.50 2.57
CA SER A 150 -12.60 -5.85 3.97
C SER A 150 -12.12 -7.26 4.22
N GLU A 151 -11.99 -7.66 5.46
CA GLU A 151 -11.58 -9.03 5.82
C GLU A 151 -12.50 -10.11 5.26
N ARG A 152 -13.78 -9.79 5.03
CA ARG A 152 -14.77 -10.71 4.46
C ARG A 152 -14.76 -10.73 2.92
N ALA A 153 -14.19 -9.73 2.28
CA ALA A 153 -14.21 -9.54 0.84
C ALA A 153 -12.88 -9.97 0.18
N ARG A 154 -12.39 -11.18 0.51
CA ARG A 154 -11.08 -11.70 0.05
C ARG A 154 -10.91 -11.70 -1.47
N GLY A 155 -11.97 -11.92 -2.23
CA GLY A 155 -11.96 -11.88 -3.70
C GLY A 155 -11.74 -10.50 -4.31
N THR A 156 -11.67 -9.43 -3.51
CA THR A 156 -11.43 -8.06 -3.97
C THR A 156 -9.96 -7.66 -4.00
N ALA A 157 -9.05 -8.50 -3.52
CA ALA A 157 -7.60 -8.31 -3.62
C ALA A 157 -7.10 -8.21 -5.08
N ARG A 158 -5.85 -7.81 -5.26
CA ARG A 158 -5.16 -7.72 -6.56
C ARG A 158 -5.69 -6.64 -7.51
N THR A 159 -6.52 -5.76 -7.03
CA THR A 159 -6.93 -4.55 -7.77
C THR A 159 -6.21 -3.35 -7.15
N LEU A 160 -5.49 -2.59 -7.97
CA LEU A 160 -4.82 -1.38 -7.49
C LEU A 160 -5.85 -0.31 -7.09
N ARG A 161 -5.69 0.20 -5.88
CA ARG A 161 -6.59 1.20 -5.31
C ARG A 161 -5.82 2.27 -4.56
N GLN A 162 -6.49 3.37 -4.31
CA GLN A 162 -5.92 4.51 -3.58
C GLN A 162 -7.00 5.22 -2.77
N THR A 163 -6.58 5.86 -1.69
CA THR A 163 -7.41 6.81 -0.93
C THR A 163 -6.55 7.89 -0.29
N ASN A 164 -7.20 8.99 0.08
CA ASN A 164 -6.56 10.08 0.79
C ASN A 164 -6.83 9.96 2.29
N LEU A 165 -5.78 10.12 3.08
CA LEU A 165 -5.80 10.08 4.54
C LEU A 165 -5.17 11.36 5.08
N VAL A 166 -5.25 11.56 6.39
CA VAL A 166 -4.59 12.64 7.11
C VAL A 166 -3.62 12.06 8.13
N SER A 167 -2.47 12.70 8.28
CA SER A 167 -1.50 12.35 9.31
C SER A 167 -1.98 12.78 10.69
N LEU A 168 -1.95 11.83 11.63
CA LEU A 168 -2.20 12.07 13.06
C LEU A 168 -0.89 12.23 13.84
N GLY A 169 0.25 12.09 13.18
CA GLY A 169 1.57 12.21 13.76
C GLY A 169 2.20 10.90 14.18
N PRO A 170 3.43 10.98 14.73
CA PRO A 170 4.16 9.81 15.19
C PRO A 170 3.63 9.28 16.52
N ILE A 171 3.71 7.96 16.68
CA ILE A 171 3.47 7.28 17.96
C ILE A 171 4.58 6.26 18.22
N GLU A 172 4.82 5.95 19.49
CA GLU A 172 5.62 4.83 19.94
C GLU A 172 4.69 3.67 20.32
N VAL A 173 4.83 2.54 19.64
CA VAL A 173 4.14 1.28 20.00
C VAL A 173 5.22 0.30 20.45
N ALA A 174 5.68 -0.60 19.60
CA ALA A 174 6.93 -1.35 19.83
C ALA A 174 8.13 -0.66 19.18
N ASN A 175 7.88 0.12 18.14
CA ASN A 175 8.80 1.04 17.48
C ASN A 175 8.08 2.36 17.15
N ARG A 176 8.84 3.32 16.64
CA ARG A 176 8.29 4.59 16.16
C ARG A 176 7.66 4.42 14.78
N VAL A 177 6.39 4.75 14.67
CA VAL A 177 5.65 4.79 13.39
C VAL A 177 4.85 6.07 13.29
N LEU A 178 4.56 6.49 12.05
CA LEU A 178 3.62 7.56 11.77
C LEU A 178 2.23 6.97 11.59
N ILE A 179 1.20 7.60 12.15
CA ILE A 179 -0.19 7.19 11.99
C ILE A 179 -0.90 8.08 11.00
N VAL A 180 -1.61 7.46 10.06
CA VAL A 180 -2.54 8.14 9.17
C VAL A 180 -3.92 7.49 9.25
N ALA A 181 -4.98 8.29 9.04
CA ALA A 181 -6.38 7.83 9.15
C ALA A 181 -7.30 8.63 8.22
N ASP A 182 -8.53 8.17 8.08
CA ASP A 182 -9.61 8.91 7.42
C ASP A 182 -9.81 10.29 8.10
N ARG A 183 -9.80 11.35 7.31
CA ARG A 183 -9.90 12.73 7.83
C ARG A 183 -11.22 12.99 8.59
N ASN A 184 -12.30 12.36 8.18
CA ASN A 184 -13.63 12.60 8.74
C ASN A 184 -13.97 11.64 9.88
N ARG A 185 -13.26 10.51 9.97
CA ARG A 185 -13.52 9.44 10.95
C ARG A 185 -12.46 9.36 12.04
N LEU A 186 -11.21 9.80 11.75
CA LEU A 186 -10.04 9.78 12.65
C LEU A 186 -9.87 8.43 13.39
N ALA A 187 -10.19 7.35 12.69
CA ALA A 187 -10.25 5.97 13.19
C ALA A 187 -11.28 5.70 14.31
N GLU A 188 -12.07 6.66 14.76
CA GLU A 188 -13.13 6.45 15.76
C GLU A 188 -14.18 5.42 15.28
N THR A 189 -14.64 5.61 14.04
CA THR A 189 -15.50 4.67 13.32
C THR A 189 -14.83 4.23 12.03
N SER A 190 -15.31 3.15 11.42
CA SER A 190 -14.75 2.62 10.18
C SER A 190 -14.85 3.66 9.06
N GLY A 191 -13.70 3.97 8.47
CA GLY A 191 -13.52 4.95 7.39
C GLY A 191 -12.58 4.43 6.31
N ALA A 192 -12.05 5.35 5.50
CA ALA A 192 -11.00 5.03 4.55
C ALA A 192 -9.72 4.59 5.26
N GLY A 193 -8.98 3.63 4.70
CA GLY A 193 -7.74 3.17 5.30
C GLY A 193 -7.21 1.87 4.70
N ALA A 194 -6.01 1.48 5.10
CA ALA A 194 -5.40 0.24 4.68
C ALA A 194 -6.15 -0.98 5.21
N CYS A 195 -5.98 -2.09 4.52
CA CYS A 195 -6.52 -3.39 4.88
C CYS A 195 -5.48 -4.49 4.60
N ARG A 196 -5.82 -5.77 4.80
CA ARG A 196 -4.94 -6.91 4.51
C ARG A 196 -4.50 -6.90 3.05
N GLY A 197 -3.17 -6.94 2.81
CA GLY A 197 -2.54 -6.88 1.50
C GLY A 197 -2.10 -5.50 1.05
N ASP A 198 -2.43 -4.42 1.78
CA ASP A 198 -1.89 -3.08 1.55
C ASP A 198 -0.54 -2.84 2.25
N SER A 199 -0.13 -3.75 3.15
CA SER A 199 1.21 -3.76 3.75
C SER A 199 2.30 -3.65 2.68
N GLY A 200 3.31 -2.83 2.94
CA GLY A 200 4.39 -2.55 1.99
C GLY A 200 4.04 -1.54 0.90
N GLY A 201 2.76 -1.18 0.76
CA GLY A 201 2.33 -0.14 -0.18
C GLY A 201 2.79 1.26 0.22
N PRO A 202 2.93 2.19 -0.75
CA PRO A 202 3.44 3.52 -0.50
C PRO A 202 2.45 4.44 0.19
N ILE A 203 3.00 5.33 1.00
CA ILE A 203 2.40 6.59 1.43
C ILE A 203 3.02 7.70 0.59
N LEU A 204 2.18 8.48 -0.04
CA LEU A 204 2.54 9.41 -1.09
C LEU A 204 2.05 10.83 -0.77
N ALA A 205 2.86 11.83 -1.12
CA ALA A 205 2.39 13.20 -1.28
C ALA A 205 2.12 13.47 -2.75
N ALA A 206 0.97 14.10 -3.05
CA ALA A 206 0.67 14.60 -4.37
C ALA A 206 1.50 15.86 -4.66
N THR A 207 2.11 15.94 -5.84
CA THR A 207 2.86 17.09 -6.32
C THR A 207 2.33 17.53 -7.69
N GLN A 208 2.76 18.67 -8.18
CA GLN A 208 2.38 19.14 -9.52
C GLN A 208 2.83 18.19 -10.64
N SER A 209 3.93 17.43 -10.42
CA SER A 209 4.51 16.50 -11.38
C SER A 209 4.13 15.03 -11.16
N GLY A 210 3.25 14.73 -10.19
CA GLY A 210 2.84 13.36 -9.86
C GLY A 210 2.89 13.07 -8.37
N TYR A 211 3.57 12.00 -7.98
CA TYR A 211 3.65 11.56 -6.60
C TYR A 211 5.08 11.49 -6.10
N GLN A 212 5.28 11.83 -4.84
CA GLN A 212 6.52 11.70 -4.09
C GLN A 212 6.34 10.67 -2.98
N LEU A 213 7.31 9.78 -2.80
CA LEU A 213 7.28 8.74 -1.79
C LEU A 213 7.65 9.31 -0.42
N TYR A 214 6.80 9.09 0.60
CA TYR A 214 7.02 9.56 1.96
C TYR A 214 7.15 8.43 2.97
N GLY A 215 6.50 7.31 2.77
CA GLY A 215 6.50 6.21 3.72
C GLY A 215 6.04 4.89 3.12
N ILE A 216 6.14 3.83 3.93
CA ILE A 216 5.71 2.47 3.61
C ILE A 216 4.70 2.01 4.66
N THR A 217 3.56 1.50 4.22
CA THR A 217 2.53 0.92 5.09
C THR A 217 3.08 -0.31 5.81
N SER A 218 3.11 -0.27 7.16
CA SER A 218 3.53 -1.39 7.98
C SER A 218 2.35 -2.22 8.44
N TRP A 219 1.39 -1.62 9.14
CA TRP A 219 0.20 -2.34 9.61
C TRP A 219 -1.04 -1.44 9.60
N SER A 220 -2.21 -2.07 9.76
CA SER A 220 -3.48 -1.37 9.88
C SER A 220 -4.35 -1.94 10.99
N SER A 221 -5.33 -1.17 11.42
CA SER A 221 -6.35 -1.58 12.37
C SER A 221 -7.75 -1.29 11.84
N GLY A 222 -8.74 -1.90 12.48
CA GLY A 222 -10.11 -1.43 12.39
C GLY A 222 -10.35 -0.20 13.25
N ALA A 223 -11.58 0.28 13.22
CA ALA A 223 -12.04 1.41 14.03
C ALA A 223 -11.86 1.16 15.52
N LEU A 224 -11.46 2.20 16.26
CA LEU A 224 -11.19 2.14 17.70
C LEU A 224 -12.45 1.79 18.51
N ARG A 225 -13.61 2.27 18.07
CA ARG A 225 -14.91 1.96 18.71
C ARG A 225 -15.59 0.71 18.17
N SER A 226 -14.90 -0.10 17.34
CA SER A 226 -15.48 -1.35 16.86
C SER A 226 -15.54 -2.39 17.98
N PRO A 227 -16.69 -3.03 18.21
CA PRO A 227 -16.80 -4.10 19.20
C PRO A 227 -16.03 -5.36 18.78
N ARG A 228 -15.63 -5.45 17.53
CA ARG A 228 -14.84 -6.57 16.99
C ARG A 228 -13.53 -6.07 16.41
N PRO A 229 -12.38 -6.59 16.83
CA PRO A 229 -11.09 -6.28 16.23
C PRO A 229 -11.12 -6.60 14.74
N THR A 230 -10.73 -5.65 13.92
CA THR A 230 -10.52 -5.82 12.47
C THR A 230 -9.18 -5.20 12.08
N ALA A 231 -8.69 -5.50 10.88
CA ALA A 231 -7.45 -4.94 10.35
C ALA A 231 -7.69 -3.82 9.32
N CYS A 232 -8.94 -3.37 9.14
CA CYS A 232 -9.28 -2.52 8.00
C CYS A 232 -10.05 -1.26 8.42
N GLY A 233 -9.68 -0.11 7.83
CA GLY A 233 -10.47 1.13 7.89
C GLY A 233 -10.41 1.91 9.20
N GLY A 234 -9.39 1.68 10.00
CA GLY A 234 -9.07 2.49 11.18
C GLY A 234 -7.71 3.19 11.02
N LEU A 235 -6.80 2.92 11.95
CA LEU A 235 -5.43 3.45 11.88
C LEU A 235 -4.62 2.72 10.81
N THR A 236 -3.80 3.45 10.09
CA THR A 236 -2.76 2.92 9.20
C THR A 236 -1.41 3.40 9.72
N ALA A 237 -0.55 2.46 10.10
CA ALA A 237 0.80 2.76 10.56
C ALA A 237 1.79 2.71 9.41
N VAL A 238 2.70 3.66 9.40
CA VAL A 238 3.63 3.95 8.33
C VAL A 238 5.04 4.00 8.88
N THR A 239 5.97 3.35 8.19
CA THR A 239 7.41 3.56 8.39
C THR A 239 7.86 4.72 7.50
N PRO A 240 8.30 5.86 8.06
CA PRO A 240 8.72 7.02 7.26
C PRO A 240 10.00 6.75 6.48
N VAL A 241 10.01 7.02 5.18
CA VAL A 241 11.19 6.78 4.32
C VAL A 241 12.35 7.68 4.69
N VAL A 242 12.09 8.96 4.98
CA VAL A 242 13.13 9.96 5.26
C VAL A 242 14.01 9.60 6.46
N GLU A 243 13.45 8.91 7.46
CA GLU A 243 14.19 8.50 8.67
C GLU A 243 15.16 7.34 8.40
N HIS A 244 14.97 6.59 7.31
CA HIS A 244 15.72 5.38 6.96
C HIS A 244 16.47 5.48 5.63
N LEU A 245 16.64 6.69 5.06
CA LEU A 245 17.25 6.92 3.75
C LEU A 245 18.63 6.30 3.60
N ARG A 246 19.49 6.42 4.63
CA ARG A 246 20.85 5.85 4.58
C ARG A 246 20.81 4.35 4.32
N TRP A 247 19.96 3.65 5.04
CA TRP A 247 19.83 2.20 4.87
C TRP A 247 19.19 1.84 3.53
N ILE A 248 18.13 2.53 3.12
CA ILE A 248 17.42 2.29 1.85
C ILE A 248 18.40 2.44 0.68
N VAL A 249 19.10 3.58 0.59
CA VAL A 249 20.03 3.88 -0.50
C VAL A 249 21.21 2.90 -0.49
N GLY A 250 21.79 2.61 0.68
CA GLY A 250 22.87 1.62 0.82
C GLY A 250 22.44 0.22 0.37
N SER A 251 21.21 -0.21 0.71
CA SER A 251 20.66 -1.49 0.28
C SER A 251 20.43 -1.55 -1.23
N MET A 252 19.91 -0.47 -1.82
CA MET A 252 19.73 -0.36 -3.27
C MET A 252 21.09 -0.48 -4.01
N GLN A 253 22.12 0.20 -3.51
CA GLN A 253 23.48 0.14 -4.09
C GLN A 253 24.09 -1.26 -3.97
N SER A 254 23.99 -1.89 -2.79
CA SER A 254 24.52 -3.22 -2.53
C SER A 254 23.86 -4.29 -3.40
N LEU A 255 22.54 -4.25 -3.57
CA LEU A 255 21.80 -5.19 -4.42
C LEU A 255 22.16 -5.01 -5.90
N ASN A 256 22.39 -3.78 -6.37
CA ASN A 256 22.83 -3.52 -7.74
C ASN A 256 24.28 -3.99 -7.98
N ALA A 257 25.20 -3.75 -7.04
CA ALA A 257 26.60 -4.17 -7.17
C ALA A 257 26.74 -5.71 -7.18
N ALA A 258 26.03 -6.40 -6.30
CA ALA A 258 26.04 -7.87 -6.24
C ALA A 258 25.49 -8.52 -7.54
N TRP A 259 24.56 -7.87 -8.22
CA TRP A 259 23.98 -8.38 -9.47
C TRP A 259 24.83 -8.10 -10.70
N ALA A 260 25.61 -7.00 -10.72
CA ALA A 260 26.50 -6.65 -11.82
C ALA A 260 27.78 -7.52 -11.88
N GLY A 261 28.07 -8.29 -10.83
CA GLY A 261 29.24 -9.17 -10.72
C GLY A 261 28.99 -10.64 -11.08
N ASN A 262 27.75 -11.00 -11.42
CA ASN A 262 27.32 -12.33 -11.90
C ASN A 262 26.96 -12.28 -13.39
#